data_6c981ba42474a5ecb340dbb548cc17fe
#
_entry.id   6c981ba42474a5ecb340dbb548cc17fe
#
_cell.length_a   1.000
_cell.length_b   1.000
_cell.length_c   1.000
_cell.angle_alpha   90.00
_cell.angle_beta   90.00
_cell.angle_gamma   90.00
#
_symmetry.space_group_name_H-M   'P 1'
#
loop_
_entity.id
_entity.type
_entity.pdbx_description
1 polymer ?
#
loop_
_entity_poly.entity_id
_entity_poly.type
_entity_poly.pdbx_seq_one_letter_code
_entity_poly.pdbx_strand_id
1 'polypeptide(L)'
;MRKDVAIVGAGFYGLMLGIFLADRYNVTIFEEENDVMTKASSLCQMRIHTGMMYPTNLQTALSCIKTFKPFMVRFKSAIVDNFTSLYAIASDSKVSCEEFLTVQKSLGQKFKRIDNTIFSNRVTDVFKCEEFTFDPVIIKSILLKECSEKNVKIEFNHKVNNVFELSNFDKIFLCNYAEINSLLRNSGLTPIENVSSFVTEKIFYRDNLDNVAVCVIDGNYFSTMCLPERFNGLKTVTGADITNNISIDSNGKYISGYQRLFARMREFIPDIELEYDHSEFGLKSVNKNSNCRTCMVRKESFDLNIYSIMGGKITNVFSMFDQLKNLEKF
;
A
#
# COMPACT_ATOMS: atom_id res chain seq x y z
N MET A 1 26.51 18.20 19.59
CA MET A 1 25.12 17.76 19.89
C MET A 1 24.56 17.12 18.64
N ARG A 2 23.71 16.08 18.76
CA ARG A 2 22.98 15.56 17.62
C ARG A 2 21.93 16.60 17.21
N LYS A 3 21.68 16.70 15.90
CA LYS A 3 20.63 17.54 15.34
C LYS A 3 19.25 16.92 15.59
N ASP A 4 18.23 17.76 15.72
CA ASP A 4 16.86 17.35 15.98
C ASP A 4 16.07 17.25 14.69
N VAL A 5 15.31 16.15 14.53
CA VAL A 5 14.52 15.86 13.33
C VAL A 5 13.07 15.61 13.71
N ALA A 6 12.17 16.28 13.01
CA ALA A 6 10.73 16.05 13.08
C ALA A 6 10.24 15.18 11.92
N ILE A 7 9.35 14.24 12.21
CA ILE A 7 8.62 13.46 11.22
C ILE A 7 7.13 13.63 11.47
N VAL A 8 6.36 13.99 10.46
CA VAL A 8 4.91 14.12 10.54
C VAL A 8 4.25 12.87 10.01
N GLY A 9 3.56 12.14 10.87
CA GLY A 9 2.87 10.89 10.61
C GLY A 9 3.63 9.64 11.04
N ALA A 10 3.04 8.85 11.95
CA ALA A 10 3.56 7.55 12.42
C ALA A 10 2.99 6.35 11.62
N GLY A 11 2.72 6.54 10.35
CA GLY A 11 2.47 5.45 9.41
C GLY A 11 3.74 4.62 9.16
N PHE A 12 3.62 3.55 8.37
CA PHE A 12 4.74 2.66 8.07
C PHE A 12 5.99 3.40 7.59
N TYR A 13 5.84 4.41 6.71
CA TYR A 13 6.96 5.20 6.18
C TYR A 13 7.61 6.07 7.26
N GLY A 14 6.81 6.73 8.11
CA GLY A 14 7.34 7.58 9.17
C GLY A 14 8.12 6.79 10.23
N LEU A 15 7.61 5.61 10.64
CA LEU A 15 8.31 4.72 11.57
C LEU A 15 9.63 4.20 11.00
N MET A 16 9.61 3.70 9.75
CA MET A 16 10.81 3.23 9.07
C MET A 16 11.86 4.33 8.91
N LEU A 17 11.43 5.55 8.60
CA LEU A 17 12.30 6.71 8.50
C LEU A 17 12.88 7.09 9.87
N GLY A 18 12.05 7.12 10.90
CA GLY A 18 12.47 7.42 12.26
C GLY A 18 13.57 6.47 12.75
N ILE A 19 13.37 5.17 12.56
CA ILE A 19 14.36 4.14 12.88
C ILE A 19 15.67 4.35 12.10
N PHE A 20 15.57 4.69 10.81
CA PHE A 20 16.75 4.93 9.97
C PHE A 20 17.54 6.17 10.39
N LEU A 21 16.86 7.25 10.76
CA LEU A 21 17.50 8.51 11.14
C LEU A 21 18.04 8.51 12.56
N ALA A 22 17.50 7.69 13.46
CA ALA A 22 17.86 7.68 14.88
C ALA A 22 19.31 7.33 15.17
N ASP A 23 20.02 6.69 14.22
CA ASP A 23 21.45 6.43 14.37
C ASP A 23 22.30 7.72 14.37
N ARG A 24 21.78 8.82 13.80
CA ARG A 24 22.51 10.09 13.61
C ARG A 24 21.83 11.31 14.21
N TYR A 25 20.52 11.25 14.44
CA TYR A 25 19.69 12.36 14.86
C TYR A 25 18.88 12.03 16.12
N ASN A 26 18.45 13.06 16.86
CA ASN A 26 17.34 12.93 17.80
C ASN A 26 16.05 13.01 17.00
N VAL A 27 15.22 11.99 17.04
CA VAL A 27 14.02 11.89 16.19
C VAL A 27 12.76 12.00 17.04
N THR A 28 11.85 12.91 16.63
CA THR A 28 10.49 12.99 17.15
C THR A 28 9.50 12.80 15.98
N ILE A 29 8.58 11.85 16.14
CA ILE A 29 7.46 11.60 15.21
C ILE A 29 6.20 12.19 15.82
N PHE A 30 5.46 13.01 15.06
CA PHE A 30 4.18 13.60 15.44
C PHE A 30 3.05 12.83 14.76
N GLU A 31 2.13 12.28 15.54
CA GLU A 31 1.00 11.50 15.04
C GLU A 31 -0.32 12.09 15.56
N GLU A 32 -1.26 12.33 14.64
CA GLU A 32 -2.56 12.89 15.01
C GLU A 32 -3.49 11.90 15.72
N GLU A 33 -3.29 10.60 15.50
CA GLU A 33 -4.06 9.54 16.15
C GLU A 33 -3.43 9.14 17.49
N ASN A 34 -4.13 8.30 18.24
CA ASN A 34 -3.65 7.75 19.52
C ASN A 34 -2.79 6.49 19.36
N ASP A 35 -2.53 6.05 18.13
CA ASP A 35 -1.77 4.84 17.81
C ASP A 35 -1.11 4.95 16.43
N VAL A 36 -0.09 4.13 16.18
CA VAL A 36 0.65 4.11 14.92
C VAL A 36 -0.02 3.21 13.87
N MET A 37 0.24 3.50 12.59
CA MET A 37 -0.22 2.69 11.45
C MET A 37 -1.74 2.52 11.32
N THR A 38 -2.54 3.43 11.84
CA THR A 38 -4.01 3.33 11.90
C THR A 38 -4.71 3.63 10.57
N LYS A 39 -4.05 4.33 9.64
CA LYS A 39 -4.63 4.76 8.35
C LYS A 39 -4.17 3.88 7.18
N ALA A 40 -3.66 4.46 6.11
CA ALA A 40 -3.29 3.76 4.87
C ALA A 40 -2.37 2.55 5.05
N SER A 41 -1.59 2.50 6.13
CA SER A 41 -0.68 1.39 6.44
C SER A 41 -1.41 0.11 6.85
N SER A 42 -2.57 0.22 7.50
CA SER A 42 -3.44 -0.91 7.89
C SER A 42 -4.57 -1.16 6.89
N LEU A 43 -4.99 -0.12 6.16
CA LEU A 43 -6.09 -0.18 5.20
C LEU A 43 -5.70 -0.77 3.83
N CYS A 44 -4.44 -1.14 3.62
CA CYS A 44 -4.01 -1.85 2.42
C CYS A 44 -4.47 -3.33 2.45
N GLN A 45 -4.43 -4.01 1.31
CA GLN A 45 -4.73 -5.46 1.22
C GLN A 45 -3.69 -6.37 1.91
N MET A 46 -2.68 -5.81 2.56
CA MET A 46 -1.54 -6.53 3.14
C MET A 46 -0.72 -7.34 2.12
N ARG A 47 -0.93 -7.12 0.83
CA ARG A 47 -0.24 -7.80 -0.26
C ARG A 47 1.20 -7.30 -0.39
N ILE A 48 2.13 -8.23 -0.50
CA ILE A 48 3.53 -7.96 -0.88
C ILE A 48 3.63 -8.14 -2.38
N HIS A 49 3.68 -7.03 -3.10
CA HIS A 49 3.67 -7.06 -4.56
C HIS A 49 5.00 -7.55 -5.14
N THR A 50 4.95 -8.61 -5.93
CA THR A 50 6.08 -9.11 -6.72
C THR A 50 6.30 -8.33 -8.03
N GLY A 51 5.35 -7.50 -8.42
CA GLY A 51 5.33 -6.77 -9.71
C GLY A 51 4.34 -7.35 -10.73
N MET A 52 3.91 -8.58 -10.56
CA MET A 52 3.07 -9.33 -11.52
C MET A 52 1.73 -8.65 -11.82
N MET A 53 1.16 -7.94 -10.83
CA MET A 53 -0.13 -7.22 -10.97
C MET A 53 -0.06 -6.00 -11.92
N TYR A 54 1.12 -5.66 -12.47
CA TYR A 54 1.33 -4.42 -13.24
C TYR A 54 1.86 -4.69 -14.65
N PRO A 55 1.17 -5.49 -15.49
CA PRO A 55 1.67 -5.80 -16.82
C PRO A 55 1.73 -4.56 -17.74
N THR A 56 0.86 -3.57 -17.51
CA THR A 56 0.80 -2.31 -18.27
C THR A 56 1.57 -1.16 -17.62
N ASN A 57 2.17 -1.35 -16.44
CA ASN A 57 2.94 -0.31 -15.75
C ASN A 57 4.29 -0.84 -15.27
N LEU A 58 5.23 -0.95 -16.22
CA LEU A 58 6.57 -1.50 -15.99
C LEU A 58 7.34 -0.76 -14.89
N GLN A 59 7.18 0.55 -14.77
CA GLN A 59 7.86 1.33 -13.73
C GLN A 59 7.41 0.90 -12.33
N THR A 60 6.12 0.67 -12.12
CA THR A 60 5.59 0.12 -10.87
C THR A 60 6.06 -1.31 -10.65
N ALA A 61 6.01 -2.16 -11.69
CA ALA A 61 6.47 -3.55 -11.60
C ALA A 61 7.95 -3.64 -11.19
N LEU A 62 8.84 -2.92 -11.86
CA LEU A 62 10.27 -2.87 -11.55
C LEU A 62 10.54 -2.34 -10.14
N SER A 63 9.79 -1.32 -9.69
CA SER A 63 9.90 -0.80 -8.33
C SER A 63 9.52 -1.86 -7.29
N CYS A 64 8.46 -2.65 -7.53
CA CYS A 64 8.07 -3.77 -6.67
C CYS A 64 9.18 -4.83 -6.63
N ILE A 65 9.70 -5.26 -7.76
CA ILE A 65 10.78 -6.26 -7.87
C ILE A 65 12.01 -5.82 -7.08
N LYS A 66 12.46 -4.57 -7.30
CA LYS A 66 13.64 -4.01 -6.60
C LYS A 66 13.48 -4.06 -5.07
N THR A 67 12.28 -3.79 -4.57
CA THR A 67 12.04 -3.63 -3.13
C THR A 67 11.48 -4.87 -2.45
N PHE A 68 11.12 -5.90 -3.22
CA PHE A 68 10.56 -7.16 -2.71
C PHE A 68 11.52 -7.89 -1.76
N LYS A 69 12.72 -8.23 -2.22
CA LYS A 69 13.69 -8.98 -1.41
C LYS A 69 14.09 -8.26 -0.12
N PRO A 70 14.40 -6.95 -0.12
CA PRO A 70 14.64 -6.20 1.11
C PRO A 70 13.47 -6.28 2.11
N PHE A 71 12.23 -6.20 1.63
CA PHE A 71 11.05 -6.30 2.48
C PHE A 71 10.92 -7.71 3.10
N MET A 72 11.06 -8.76 2.29
CA MET A 72 10.98 -10.16 2.73
C MET A 72 12.01 -10.48 3.80
N VAL A 73 13.24 -9.99 3.64
CA VAL A 73 14.32 -10.19 4.63
C VAL A 73 14.03 -9.43 5.91
N ARG A 74 13.63 -8.16 5.79
CA ARG A 74 13.41 -7.25 6.93
C ARG A 74 12.26 -7.70 7.83
N PHE A 75 11.18 -8.19 7.24
CA PHE A 75 9.96 -8.56 7.94
C PHE A 75 9.64 -10.05 7.87
N LYS A 76 10.66 -10.90 7.80
CA LYS A 76 10.51 -12.34 7.60
C LYS A 76 9.48 -12.99 8.54
N SER A 77 9.45 -12.60 9.81
CA SER A 77 8.51 -13.15 10.81
C SER A 77 7.06 -12.72 10.62
N ALA A 78 6.82 -11.70 9.80
CA ALA A 78 5.49 -11.20 9.49
C ALA A 78 4.94 -11.73 8.14
N ILE A 79 5.76 -12.47 7.38
CA ILE A 79 5.37 -12.93 6.05
C ILE A 79 4.47 -14.16 6.18
N VAL A 80 3.43 -14.20 5.35
CA VAL A 80 2.49 -15.32 5.21
C VAL A 80 2.43 -15.73 3.75
N ASP A 81 2.65 -17.00 3.46
CA ASP A 81 2.74 -17.59 2.12
C ASP A 81 1.97 -18.93 1.98
N ASN A 82 1.19 -19.30 3.00
CA ASN A 82 0.44 -20.57 3.07
C ASN A 82 -0.88 -20.56 2.28
N PHE A 83 -0.91 -19.87 1.13
CA PHE A 83 -2.08 -19.82 0.24
C PHE A 83 -1.67 -19.96 -1.23
N THR A 84 -2.64 -20.31 -2.08
CA THR A 84 -2.46 -20.34 -3.53
C THR A 84 -2.91 -19.00 -4.12
N SER A 85 -2.09 -18.38 -4.95
CA SER A 85 -2.47 -17.19 -5.70
C SER A 85 -2.71 -17.50 -7.17
N LEU A 86 -3.90 -17.14 -7.67
CA LEU A 86 -4.33 -17.31 -9.05
C LEU A 86 -4.46 -15.95 -9.74
N TYR A 87 -3.77 -15.82 -10.86
CA TYR A 87 -3.93 -14.69 -11.78
C TYR A 87 -4.75 -15.16 -12.98
N ALA A 88 -5.89 -14.53 -13.19
CA ALA A 88 -6.83 -14.83 -14.24
C ALA A 88 -6.85 -13.71 -15.29
N ILE A 89 -6.66 -14.04 -16.55
CA ILE A 89 -6.76 -13.10 -17.67
C ILE A 89 -8.21 -13.05 -18.13
N ALA A 90 -8.86 -11.90 -18.01
CA ALA A 90 -10.21 -11.72 -18.48
C ALA A 90 -10.27 -11.71 -20.02
N SER A 91 -11.37 -12.18 -20.60
CA SER A 91 -11.59 -12.19 -22.05
C SER A 91 -11.61 -10.77 -22.66
N ASP A 92 -11.97 -9.76 -21.86
CA ASP A 92 -11.95 -8.34 -22.19
C ASP A 92 -10.82 -7.58 -21.47
N SER A 93 -9.73 -8.30 -21.15
CA SER A 93 -8.53 -7.71 -20.53
C SER A 93 -7.86 -6.69 -21.46
N LYS A 94 -7.25 -5.65 -20.87
CA LYS A 94 -6.41 -4.67 -21.59
C LYS A 94 -5.12 -5.26 -22.12
N VAL A 95 -4.70 -6.42 -21.64
CA VAL A 95 -3.54 -7.17 -22.09
C VAL A 95 -3.99 -8.56 -22.54
N SER A 96 -3.49 -9.00 -23.66
CA SER A 96 -3.65 -10.39 -24.11
C SER A 96 -2.81 -11.34 -23.23
N CYS A 97 -3.12 -12.64 -23.28
CA CYS A 97 -2.30 -13.65 -22.61
C CYS A 97 -0.85 -13.62 -23.07
N GLU A 98 -0.61 -13.42 -24.37
CA GLU A 98 0.74 -13.37 -24.97
C GLU A 98 1.54 -12.16 -24.47
N GLU A 99 0.93 -10.98 -24.43
CA GLU A 99 1.54 -9.77 -23.87
C GLU A 99 1.86 -9.94 -22.39
N PHE A 100 0.91 -10.48 -21.62
CA PHE A 100 1.14 -10.79 -20.20
C PHE A 100 2.34 -11.72 -20.02
N LEU A 101 2.37 -12.84 -20.74
CA LEU A 101 3.48 -13.81 -20.67
C LEU A 101 4.82 -13.18 -21.04
N THR A 102 4.84 -12.37 -22.09
CA THR A 102 6.04 -11.67 -22.55
C THR A 102 6.58 -10.74 -21.47
N VAL A 103 5.71 -9.92 -20.88
CA VAL A 103 6.09 -9.00 -19.80
C VAL A 103 6.58 -9.78 -18.58
N GLN A 104 5.83 -10.79 -18.11
CA GLN A 104 6.20 -11.51 -16.88
C GLN A 104 7.50 -12.29 -17.03
N LYS A 105 7.75 -12.88 -18.20
CA LYS A 105 9.03 -13.54 -18.51
C LYS A 105 10.19 -12.55 -18.55
N SER A 106 10.02 -11.39 -19.18
CA SER A 106 11.04 -10.34 -19.22
C SER A 106 11.40 -9.80 -17.83
N LEU A 107 10.44 -9.81 -16.91
CA LEU A 107 10.62 -9.41 -15.52
C LEU A 107 11.14 -10.54 -14.61
N GLY A 108 11.37 -11.74 -15.14
CA GLY A 108 11.85 -12.89 -14.37
C GLY A 108 10.86 -13.42 -13.34
N GLN A 109 9.55 -13.18 -13.55
CA GLN A 109 8.50 -13.62 -12.62
C GLN A 109 8.31 -15.15 -12.68
N LYS A 110 7.98 -15.74 -11.55
CA LYS A 110 7.70 -17.17 -11.43
C LYS A 110 6.20 -17.42 -11.49
N PHE A 111 5.75 -18.17 -12.46
CA PHE A 111 4.35 -18.54 -12.63
C PHE A 111 4.22 -19.86 -13.40
N LYS A 112 3.08 -20.53 -13.24
CA LYS A 112 2.72 -21.74 -13.97
C LYS A 112 1.31 -21.57 -14.53
N ARG A 113 1.14 -21.73 -15.85
CA ARG A 113 -0.19 -21.82 -16.46
C ARG A 113 -0.84 -23.11 -15.98
N ILE A 114 -2.10 -23.03 -15.61
CA ILE A 114 -2.91 -24.15 -15.11
C ILE A 114 -4.25 -24.21 -15.84
N ASP A 115 -4.92 -25.35 -15.75
CA ASP A 115 -6.27 -25.47 -16.29
C ASP A 115 -7.24 -24.62 -15.49
N ASN A 116 -8.24 -24.08 -16.19
CA ASN A 116 -9.32 -23.32 -15.57
C ASN A 116 -10.33 -24.30 -14.96
N THR A 117 -10.39 -24.33 -13.64
CA THR A 117 -11.29 -25.22 -12.89
C THR A 117 -12.37 -24.49 -12.10
N ILE A 118 -12.21 -23.18 -11.88
CA ILE A 118 -13.14 -22.38 -11.03
C ILE A 118 -13.75 -21.18 -11.76
N PHE A 119 -13.12 -20.72 -12.86
CA PHE A 119 -13.57 -19.51 -13.53
C PHE A 119 -14.55 -19.81 -14.66
N SER A 120 -15.46 -18.88 -14.90
CA SER A 120 -16.35 -18.87 -16.05
C SER A 120 -15.60 -18.68 -17.38
N ASN A 121 -16.33 -18.71 -18.50
CA ASN A 121 -15.80 -18.39 -19.81
C ASN A 121 -15.36 -16.93 -20.01
N ARG A 122 -15.54 -16.08 -18.99
CA ARG A 122 -14.98 -14.72 -18.96
C ARG A 122 -13.46 -14.71 -18.72
N VAL A 123 -12.87 -15.83 -18.41
CA VAL A 123 -11.42 -15.99 -18.21
C VAL A 123 -10.84 -16.85 -19.31
N THR A 124 -9.82 -16.34 -20.00
CA THR A 124 -9.13 -17.06 -21.08
C THR A 124 -7.99 -17.91 -20.56
N ASP A 125 -7.29 -17.42 -19.54
CA ASP A 125 -6.07 -18.05 -19.01
C ASP A 125 -5.95 -17.89 -17.52
N VAL A 126 -5.38 -18.91 -16.87
CA VAL A 126 -5.15 -18.93 -15.43
C VAL A 126 -3.69 -19.28 -15.14
N PHE A 127 -3.09 -18.51 -14.24
CA PHE A 127 -1.71 -18.73 -13.79
C PHE A 127 -1.66 -18.86 -12.29
N LYS A 128 -1.03 -19.93 -11.80
CA LYS A 128 -0.60 -20.04 -10.41
C LYS A 128 0.70 -19.27 -10.22
N CYS A 129 0.74 -18.35 -9.27
CA CYS A 129 1.84 -17.43 -9.03
C CYS A 129 2.30 -17.49 -7.57
N GLU A 130 3.55 -17.10 -7.32
CA GLU A 130 4.03 -16.85 -5.97
C GLU A 130 3.56 -15.45 -5.54
N GLU A 131 2.75 -15.39 -4.49
CA GLU A 131 2.39 -14.14 -3.82
C GLU A 131 2.46 -14.30 -2.30
N PHE A 132 2.54 -13.17 -1.63
CA PHE A 132 2.75 -13.11 -0.20
C PHE A 132 1.84 -12.06 0.41
N THR A 133 1.40 -12.32 1.63
CA THR A 133 0.79 -11.31 2.48
C THR A 133 1.65 -11.10 3.72
N PHE A 134 1.37 -10.07 4.48
CA PHE A 134 2.06 -9.80 5.74
C PHE A 134 1.07 -9.58 6.87
N ASP A 135 1.51 -9.90 8.08
CA ASP A 135 0.78 -9.59 9.29
C ASP A 135 1.11 -8.17 9.77
N PRO A 136 0.16 -7.23 9.69
CA PRO A 136 0.40 -5.84 10.05
C PRO A 136 0.65 -5.67 11.56
N VAL A 137 0.11 -6.56 12.40
CA VAL A 137 0.31 -6.52 13.86
C VAL A 137 1.75 -6.88 14.21
N ILE A 138 2.31 -7.89 13.54
CA ILE A 138 3.72 -8.27 13.73
C ILE A 138 4.64 -7.15 13.22
N ILE A 139 4.36 -6.58 12.04
CA ILE A 139 5.15 -5.44 11.52
C ILE A 139 5.11 -4.27 12.51
N LYS A 140 3.94 -3.91 13.00
CA LYS A 140 3.77 -2.84 13.98
C LYS A 140 4.59 -3.08 15.24
N SER A 141 4.54 -4.30 15.79
CA SER A 141 5.32 -4.69 16.97
C SER A 141 6.83 -4.57 16.75
N ILE A 142 7.33 -5.02 15.58
CA ILE A 142 8.75 -4.88 15.21
C ILE A 142 9.15 -3.42 15.19
N LEU A 143 8.37 -2.57 14.51
CA LEU A 143 8.71 -1.15 14.35
C LEU A 143 8.66 -0.39 15.66
N LEU A 144 7.65 -0.63 16.51
CA LEU A 144 7.55 0.01 17.83
C LEU A 144 8.70 -0.40 18.75
N LYS A 145 9.07 -1.69 18.74
CA LYS A 145 10.22 -2.18 19.51
C LYS A 145 11.49 -1.45 19.08
N GLU A 146 11.77 -1.35 17.79
CA GLU A 146 12.98 -0.68 17.29
C GLU A 146 12.96 0.83 17.53
N CYS A 147 11.79 1.48 17.41
CA CYS A 147 11.66 2.89 17.80
C CYS A 147 12.05 3.11 19.26
N SER A 148 11.59 2.24 20.17
CA SER A 148 11.94 2.27 21.58
C SER A 148 13.44 2.03 21.82
N GLU A 149 14.02 0.99 21.20
CA GLU A 149 15.43 0.66 21.32
C GLU A 149 16.36 1.78 20.83
N LYS A 150 15.91 2.55 19.83
CA LYS A 150 16.65 3.67 19.24
C LYS A 150 16.28 5.04 19.82
N ASN A 151 15.45 5.07 20.85
CA ASN A 151 14.98 6.31 21.49
C ASN A 151 14.27 7.26 20.52
N VAL A 152 13.52 6.72 19.53
CA VAL A 152 12.64 7.53 18.69
C VAL A 152 11.42 7.93 19.51
N LYS A 153 11.23 9.23 19.71
CA LYS A 153 10.08 9.77 20.41
C LYS A 153 8.86 9.80 19.50
N ILE A 154 7.70 9.35 19.97
CA ILE A 154 6.42 9.47 19.26
C ILE A 154 5.47 10.29 20.11
N GLU A 155 4.99 11.40 19.55
CA GLU A 155 3.97 12.26 20.16
C GLU A 155 2.62 12.00 19.52
N PHE A 156 1.76 11.30 20.24
CA PHE A 156 0.40 10.97 19.84
C PHE A 156 -0.58 12.11 20.07
N ASN A 157 -1.75 12.07 19.40
CA ASN A 157 -2.79 13.09 19.47
C ASN A 157 -2.25 14.49 19.13
N HIS A 158 -1.22 14.55 18.33
CA HIS A 158 -0.56 15.79 17.91
C HIS A 158 -0.69 15.99 16.41
N LYS A 159 -1.70 16.72 15.99
CA LYS A 159 -1.90 17.09 14.59
C LYS A 159 -1.07 18.32 14.25
N VAL A 160 -0.14 18.15 13.31
CA VAL A 160 0.61 19.27 12.73
C VAL A 160 -0.24 19.91 11.62
N ASN A 161 -0.68 21.14 11.82
CA ASN A 161 -1.52 21.86 10.86
C ASN A 161 -0.72 22.77 9.95
N ASN A 162 0.46 23.20 10.38
CA ASN A 162 1.39 24.03 9.65
C ASN A 162 2.83 23.54 9.90
N VAL A 163 3.63 23.37 8.86
CA VAL A 163 5.01 22.86 8.97
C VAL A 163 5.88 23.77 9.84
N PHE A 164 5.62 25.06 9.85
CA PHE A 164 6.39 26.03 10.63
C PHE A 164 6.19 25.95 12.16
N GLU A 165 5.20 25.18 12.63
CA GLU A 165 5.10 24.79 14.05
C GLU A 165 6.33 23.99 14.51
N LEU A 166 7.03 23.36 13.55
CA LEU A 166 8.23 22.54 13.77
C LEU A 166 9.53 23.26 13.40
N SER A 167 9.53 24.59 13.30
CA SER A 167 10.68 25.40 12.86
C SER A 167 11.90 25.33 13.79
N ASN A 168 11.74 24.79 14.99
CA ASN A 168 12.82 24.54 15.94
C ASN A 168 13.63 23.25 15.62
N PHE A 169 13.16 22.40 14.70
CA PHE A 169 13.87 21.21 14.26
C PHE A 169 14.82 21.53 13.08
N ASP A 170 15.97 20.87 13.05
CA ASP A 170 16.96 21.03 11.97
C ASP A 170 16.48 20.49 10.62
N LYS A 171 15.62 19.47 10.65
CA LYS A 171 15.01 18.85 9.46
C LYS A 171 13.58 18.41 9.77
N ILE A 172 12.70 18.51 8.78
CA ILE A 172 11.28 18.12 8.88
C ILE A 172 10.95 17.20 7.71
N PHE A 173 10.37 16.03 8.01
CA PHE A 173 9.92 15.05 7.03
C PHE A 173 8.42 14.85 7.10
N LEU A 174 7.73 15.07 5.98
CA LEU A 174 6.28 14.91 5.86
C LEU A 174 5.99 13.50 5.37
N CYS A 175 5.51 12.62 6.24
CA CYS A 175 5.14 11.23 5.98
C CYS A 175 3.63 10.98 6.15
N ASN A 176 2.81 12.03 6.12
CA ASN A 176 1.36 12.00 6.32
C ASN A 176 0.55 11.65 5.06
N TYR A 177 1.19 11.08 4.05
CA TYR A 177 0.64 10.42 2.86
C TYR A 177 -0.43 11.25 2.12
N ALA A 178 -1.72 10.89 2.27
CA ALA A 178 -2.81 11.55 1.53
C ALA A 178 -3.02 13.03 1.93
N GLU A 179 -2.55 13.43 3.10
CA GLU A 179 -2.70 14.77 3.66
C GLU A 179 -1.49 15.68 3.41
N ILE A 180 -0.43 15.18 2.75
CA ILE A 180 0.78 15.98 2.45
C ILE A 180 0.42 17.30 1.76
N ASN A 181 -0.40 17.26 0.71
CA ASN A 181 -0.75 18.44 -0.05
C ASN A 181 -1.62 19.45 0.74
N SER A 182 -2.42 18.95 1.69
CA SER A 182 -3.17 19.82 2.59
C SER A 182 -2.23 20.55 3.53
N LEU A 183 -1.29 19.83 4.13
CA LEU A 183 -0.28 20.41 5.04
C LEU A 183 0.62 21.40 4.31
N LEU A 184 1.07 21.09 3.09
CA LEU A 184 1.87 22.02 2.27
C LEU A 184 1.11 23.33 1.99
N ARG A 185 -0.17 23.23 1.55
CA ARG A 185 -1.01 24.42 1.32
C ARG A 185 -1.19 25.26 2.58
N ASN A 186 -1.51 24.63 3.70
CA ASN A 186 -1.68 25.33 4.98
C ASN A 186 -0.39 26.05 5.43
N SER A 187 0.75 25.57 4.96
CA SER A 187 2.07 26.15 5.25
C SER A 187 2.54 27.15 4.19
N GLY A 188 1.72 27.49 3.17
CA GLY A 188 2.15 28.38 2.07
C GLY A 188 3.19 27.77 1.16
N LEU A 189 3.40 26.43 1.20
CA LEU A 189 4.34 25.71 0.35
C LEU A 189 3.62 25.15 -0.89
N THR A 190 4.39 24.91 -1.96
CA THR A 190 3.87 24.40 -3.22
C THR A 190 3.42 22.93 -3.07
N PRO A 191 2.14 22.59 -3.30
CA PRO A 191 1.68 21.22 -3.29
C PRO A 191 2.42 20.34 -4.30
N ILE A 192 2.41 19.03 -4.07
CA ILE A 192 2.91 18.07 -5.05
C ILE A 192 1.92 18.02 -6.20
N GLU A 193 2.40 18.33 -7.40
CA GLU A 193 1.57 18.32 -8.60
C GLU A 193 1.13 16.90 -8.97
N ASN A 194 -0.01 16.84 -9.65
CA ASN A 194 -0.55 15.60 -10.20
C ASN A 194 -0.83 14.47 -9.16
N VAL A 195 -0.84 14.79 -7.88
CA VAL A 195 -1.27 13.88 -6.83
C VAL A 195 -2.75 14.09 -6.54
N SER A 196 -3.50 13.00 -6.57
CA SER A 196 -4.91 12.97 -6.21
C SER A 196 -5.13 11.91 -5.14
N SER A 197 -5.84 12.29 -4.09
CA SER A 197 -6.29 11.38 -3.04
C SER A 197 -7.78 11.12 -3.21
N PHE A 198 -8.17 9.87 -3.04
CA PHE A 198 -9.56 9.43 -3.08
C PHE A 198 -9.81 8.35 -2.04
N VAL A 199 -11.06 8.20 -1.65
CA VAL A 199 -11.46 7.14 -0.72
C VAL A 199 -11.45 5.80 -1.47
N THR A 200 -10.95 4.76 -0.81
CA THR A 200 -10.99 3.38 -1.28
C THR A 200 -11.60 2.51 -0.20
N GLU A 201 -12.27 1.46 -0.60
CA GLU A 201 -12.86 0.46 0.27
C GLU A 201 -12.04 -0.83 0.23
N LYS A 202 -11.85 -1.45 1.38
CA LYS A 202 -11.36 -2.80 1.55
C LYS A 202 -12.46 -3.61 2.23
N ILE A 203 -12.97 -4.62 1.54
CA ILE A 203 -14.03 -5.49 2.04
C ILE A 203 -13.41 -6.74 2.65
N PHE A 204 -13.84 -7.09 3.85
CA PHE A 204 -13.51 -8.33 4.52
C PHE A 204 -14.66 -9.32 4.33
N TYR A 205 -14.32 -10.56 4.01
CA TYR A 205 -15.29 -11.57 3.65
C TYR A 205 -14.73 -12.99 3.84
N ARG A 206 -15.62 -14.00 3.77
CA ARG A 206 -15.27 -15.42 3.64
C ARG A 206 -15.79 -15.97 2.32
N ASP A 207 -15.16 -17.02 1.83
CA ASP A 207 -15.61 -17.79 0.68
C ASP A 207 -15.30 -19.28 0.84
N ASN A 208 -15.82 -20.09 -0.09
CA ASN A 208 -15.59 -21.54 -0.15
C ASN A 208 -14.31 -21.93 -0.93
N LEU A 209 -13.46 -21.00 -1.29
CA LEU A 209 -12.16 -21.26 -1.92
C LEU A 209 -11.06 -21.28 -0.86
N ASP A 210 -10.86 -22.41 -0.22
CA ASP A 210 -9.88 -22.57 0.85
C ASP A 210 -8.49 -22.11 0.45
N ASN A 211 -7.96 -21.10 1.17
CA ASN A 211 -6.61 -20.56 0.98
C ASN A 211 -6.25 -20.19 -0.46
N VAL A 212 -7.23 -19.74 -1.26
CA VAL A 212 -7.01 -19.26 -2.62
C VAL A 212 -7.24 -17.75 -2.69
N ALA A 213 -6.22 -17.02 -3.13
CA ALA A 213 -6.32 -15.61 -3.52
C ALA A 213 -6.45 -15.50 -5.04
N VAL A 214 -7.29 -14.61 -5.52
CA VAL A 214 -7.56 -14.42 -6.95
C VAL A 214 -7.26 -12.98 -7.36
N CYS A 215 -6.59 -12.81 -8.49
CA CYS A 215 -6.41 -11.52 -9.13
C CYS A 215 -6.86 -11.63 -10.59
N VAL A 216 -7.93 -10.92 -10.95
CA VAL A 216 -8.37 -10.80 -12.34
C VAL A 216 -7.71 -9.59 -12.97
N ILE A 217 -7.10 -9.73 -14.14
CA ILE A 217 -6.31 -8.70 -14.84
C ILE A 217 -6.70 -8.60 -16.33
N ASP A 218 -6.42 -7.50 -16.99
CA ASP A 218 -6.16 -6.14 -16.55
C ASP A 218 -7.34 -5.26 -16.94
N GLY A 219 -7.94 -4.58 -15.95
CA GLY A 219 -9.13 -3.75 -16.18
C GLY A 219 -9.86 -3.38 -14.90
N ASN A 220 -11.16 -3.13 -15.03
CA ASN A 220 -12.05 -2.83 -13.90
C ASN A 220 -12.52 -4.10 -13.19
N TYR A 221 -11.59 -4.87 -12.67
CA TYR A 221 -11.85 -6.14 -12.01
C TYR A 221 -11.56 -6.07 -10.52
N PHE A 222 -11.36 -7.22 -9.92
CA PHE A 222 -11.10 -7.35 -8.49
C PHE A 222 -9.82 -8.12 -8.21
N SER A 223 -9.30 -7.91 -7.00
CA SER A 223 -8.26 -8.76 -6.46
C SER A 223 -8.57 -9.11 -5.01
N THR A 224 -8.39 -10.36 -4.67
CA THR A 224 -8.57 -10.90 -3.32
C THR A 224 -7.22 -11.19 -2.68
N MET A 225 -7.20 -11.28 -1.35
CA MET A 225 -6.01 -11.66 -0.60
C MET A 225 -6.41 -12.48 0.62
N CYS A 226 -5.73 -13.61 0.84
CA CYS A 226 -5.84 -14.35 2.09
C CYS A 226 -5.14 -13.57 3.20
N LEU A 227 -5.74 -13.53 4.36
CA LEU A 227 -5.20 -12.86 5.53
C LEU A 227 -4.45 -13.83 6.43
N PRO A 228 -3.56 -13.34 7.33
CA PRO A 228 -2.94 -14.15 8.37
C PRO A 228 -3.97 -14.92 9.22
N GLU A 229 -3.57 -16.07 9.78
CA GLU A 229 -4.46 -16.95 10.57
C GLU A 229 -5.22 -16.24 11.70
N ARG A 230 -4.64 -15.22 12.31
CA ARG A 230 -5.31 -14.43 13.36
C ARG A 230 -6.61 -13.77 12.90
N PHE A 231 -6.83 -13.64 11.61
CA PHE A 231 -8.06 -13.12 11.03
C PHE A 231 -9.12 -14.21 10.79
N ASN A 232 -8.92 -15.41 11.33
CA ASN A 232 -9.89 -16.51 11.36
C ASN A 232 -10.49 -16.85 9.98
N GLY A 233 -9.62 -16.98 8.97
CA GLY A 233 -10.02 -17.34 7.60
C GLY A 233 -10.65 -16.22 6.81
N LEU A 234 -10.64 -14.97 7.32
CA LEU A 234 -11.05 -13.82 6.53
C LEU A 234 -10.10 -13.60 5.36
N LYS A 235 -10.69 -13.12 4.28
CA LYS A 235 -10.01 -12.59 3.10
C LYS A 235 -10.37 -11.13 2.91
N THR A 236 -9.57 -10.44 2.11
CA THR A 236 -9.92 -9.11 1.65
C THR A 236 -10.13 -9.09 0.16
N VAL A 237 -11.04 -8.24 -0.30
CA VAL A 237 -11.20 -7.91 -1.71
C VAL A 237 -11.26 -6.42 -1.91
N THR A 238 -10.65 -5.97 -3.01
CA THR A 238 -10.78 -4.61 -3.55
C THR A 238 -11.05 -4.70 -5.05
N GLY A 239 -11.70 -3.67 -5.59
CA GLY A 239 -11.97 -3.58 -7.02
C GLY A 239 -12.08 -2.12 -7.48
N ALA A 240 -11.87 -1.90 -8.77
CA ALA A 240 -11.96 -0.56 -9.34
C ALA A 240 -13.38 0.02 -9.26
N ASP A 241 -14.39 -0.82 -9.43
CA ASP A 241 -15.81 -0.39 -9.43
C ASP A 241 -16.24 0.21 -8.09
N ILE A 242 -15.75 -0.33 -6.97
CA ILE A 242 -16.08 0.24 -5.65
C ILE A 242 -15.27 1.49 -5.34
N THR A 243 -14.03 1.57 -5.81
CA THR A 243 -13.17 2.74 -5.61
C THR A 243 -13.73 4.00 -6.30
N ASN A 244 -14.36 3.83 -7.46
CA ASN A 244 -14.87 4.95 -8.24
C ASN A 244 -16.30 5.37 -7.86
N ASN A 245 -17.02 4.58 -7.06
CA ASN A 245 -18.44 4.74 -6.77
C ASN A 245 -18.77 4.60 -5.27
N ILE A 246 -17.95 5.18 -4.40
CA ILE A 246 -18.22 5.19 -2.96
C ILE A 246 -19.36 6.14 -2.68
N SER A 247 -20.43 5.63 -2.08
CA SER A 247 -21.59 6.38 -1.63
C SER A 247 -21.47 6.78 -0.17
N ILE A 248 -22.14 7.85 0.22
CA ILE A 248 -22.21 8.35 1.59
C ILE A 248 -23.69 8.45 1.97
N ASP A 249 -24.04 8.00 3.17
CA ASP A 249 -25.41 8.13 3.69
C ASP A 249 -25.72 9.55 4.17
N SER A 250 -26.96 9.77 4.61
CA SER A 250 -27.43 11.08 5.12
C SER A 250 -26.68 11.57 6.37
N ASN A 251 -25.97 10.69 7.06
CA ASN A 251 -25.18 11.00 8.25
C ASN A 251 -23.68 11.19 7.95
N GLY A 252 -23.30 11.17 6.66
CA GLY A 252 -21.90 11.31 6.23
C GLY A 252 -21.07 10.02 6.35
N LYS A 253 -21.68 8.86 6.59
CA LYS A 253 -21.00 7.57 6.71
C LYS A 253 -20.87 6.90 5.35
N TYR A 254 -19.72 6.32 5.06
CA TYR A 254 -19.50 5.55 3.84
C TYR A 254 -20.39 4.30 3.79
N ILE A 255 -21.02 4.07 2.65
CA ILE A 255 -21.83 2.89 2.36
C ILE A 255 -20.98 1.89 1.60
N SER A 256 -20.93 0.64 2.10
CA SER A 256 -20.16 -0.42 1.45
C SER A 256 -20.74 -0.79 0.08
N GLY A 257 -19.84 -0.94 -0.90
CA GLY A 257 -20.12 -1.44 -2.24
C GLY A 257 -20.04 -2.96 -2.36
N TYR A 258 -20.00 -3.72 -1.26
CA TYR A 258 -19.75 -5.16 -1.27
C TYR A 258 -20.70 -5.94 -2.19
N GLN A 259 -21.97 -5.58 -2.23
CA GLN A 259 -22.97 -6.28 -3.06
C GLN A 259 -22.60 -6.22 -4.55
N ARG A 260 -22.18 -5.05 -5.04
CA ARG A 260 -21.74 -4.89 -6.44
C ARG A 260 -20.47 -5.69 -6.72
N LEU A 261 -19.52 -5.65 -5.79
CA LEU A 261 -18.28 -6.37 -5.97
C LEU A 261 -18.48 -7.89 -5.90
N PHE A 262 -19.36 -8.38 -5.01
CA PHE A 262 -19.71 -9.78 -4.91
C PHE A 262 -20.48 -10.27 -6.17
N ALA A 263 -21.37 -9.45 -6.71
CA ALA A 263 -21.99 -9.76 -8.00
C ALA A 263 -20.93 -9.90 -9.10
N ARG A 264 -19.98 -8.97 -9.14
CA ARG A 264 -18.86 -9.03 -10.09
C ARG A 264 -17.97 -10.28 -9.89
N MET A 265 -17.69 -10.67 -8.66
CA MET A 265 -16.91 -11.88 -8.37
C MET A 265 -17.63 -13.14 -8.90
N ARG A 266 -18.96 -13.25 -8.74
CA ARG A 266 -19.75 -14.38 -9.25
C ARG A 266 -19.80 -14.45 -10.77
N GLU A 267 -19.66 -13.33 -11.48
CA GLU A 267 -19.53 -13.36 -12.95
C GLU A 267 -18.25 -14.10 -13.41
N PHE A 268 -17.19 -14.02 -12.63
CA PHE A 268 -15.92 -14.67 -12.92
C PHE A 268 -15.80 -16.06 -12.28
N ILE A 269 -16.37 -16.25 -11.11
CA ILE A 269 -16.32 -17.50 -10.34
C ILE A 269 -17.77 -17.87 -9.96
N PRO A 270 -18.50 -18.60 -10.85
CA PRO A 270 -19.93 -18.81 -10.68
C PRO A 270 -20.34 -19.50 -9.38
N ASP A 271 -19.53 -20.49 -8.93
CA ASP A 271 -19.83 -21.32 -7.77
C ASP A 271 -19.23 -20.77 -6.46
N ILE A 272 -18.81 -19.49 -6.47
CA ILE A 272 -18.28 -18.88 -5.26
C ILE A 272 -19.38 -18.54 -4.26
N GLU A 273 -19.27 -19.05 -3.07
CA GLU A 273 -20.09 -18.66 -1.92
C GLU A 273 -19.40 -17.51 -1.20
N LEU A 274 -20.11 -16.42 -0.96
CA LEU A 274 -19.54 -15.18 -0.40
C LEU A 274 -20.33 -14.74 0.83
N GLU A 275 -19.62 -14.63 1.95
CA GLU A 275 -20.15 -14.10 3.20
C GLU A 275 -19.44 -12.78 3.55
N TYR A 276 -20.20 -11.71 3.60
CA TYR A 276 -19.70 -10.38 3.97
C TYR A 276 -19.47 -10.30 5.47
N ASP A 277 -18.33 -9.76 5.89
CA ASP A 277 -18.02 -9.50 7.29
C ASP A 277 -18.12 -7.98 7.58
N HIS A 278 -17.21 -7.18 7.08
CA HIS A 278 -17.22 -5.72 7.22
C HIS A 278 -16.42 -5.03 6.12
N SER A 279 -16.48 -3.70 6.12
CA SER A 279 -15.67 -2.87 5.24
C SER A 279 -14.88 -1.83 6.01
N GLU A 280 -13.66 -1.59 5.57
CA GLU A 280 -12.83 -0.47 6.00
C GLU A 280 -12.64 0.52 4.85
N PHE A 281 -12.69 1.81 5.18
CA PHE A 281 -12.51 2.89 4.21
C PHE A 281 -11.27 3.71 4.54
N GLY A 282 -10.54 4.13 3.52
CA GLY A 282 -9.36 4.94 3.73
C GLY A 282 -8.91 5.68 2.48
N LEU A 283 -8.06 6.66 2.68
CA LEU A 283 -7.53 7.47 1.59
C LEU A 283 -6.39 6.75 0.88
N LYS A 284 -6.41 6.82 -0.44
CA LYS A 284 -5.37 6.36 -1.34
C LYS A 284 -4.93 7.49 -2.24
N SER A 285 -3.63 7.67 -2.36
CA SER A 285 -3.04 8.70 -3.22
C SER A 285 -2.36 8.08 -4.43
N VAL A 286 -2.54 8.69 -5.58
CA VAL A 286 -1.93 8.27 -6.86
C VAL A 286 -1.42 9.48 -7.63
N ASN A 287 -0.40 9.26 -8.45
CA ASN A 287 -0.01 10.24 -9.45
C ASN A 287 -0.93 10.08 -10.68
N LYS A 288 -1.66 11.14 -11.04
CA LYS A 288 -2.65 11.11 -12.14
C LYS A 288 -2.01 10.92 -13.52
N ASN A 289 -0.82 11.45 -13.73
CA ASN A 289 -0.22 11.49 -15.07
C ASN A 289 0.45 10.17 -15.46
N SER A 290 1.05 9.46 -14.51
CA SER A 290 1.81 8.23 -14.80
C SER A 290 1.12 6.97 -14.31
N ASN A 291 0.06 7.10 -13.52
CA ASN A 291 -0.54 5.99 -12.75
C ASN A 291 0.51 5.15 -12.00
N CYS A 292 1.70 5.72 -11.83
CA CYS A 292 2.84 5.06 -11.22
C CYS A 292 2.72 5.09 -9.70
N ARG A 293 3.12 4.02 -9.06
CA ARG A 293 3.04 3.82 -7.61
C ARG A 293 4.42 3.64 -6.97
N THR A 294 5.40 4.40 -7.45
CA THR A 294 6.73 4.44 -6.85
C THR A 294 6.76 5.35 -5.61
N CYS A 295 7.79 5.19 -4.81
CA CYS A 295 8.08 6.16 -3.76
C CYS A 295 8.66 7.44 -4.36
N MET A 296 8.28 8.58 -3.80
CA MET A 296 8.81 9.90 -4.15
C MET A 296 9.30 10.58 -2.89
N VAL A 297 10.51 11.15 -2.96
CA VAL A 297 11.06 12.07 -1.96
C VAL A 297 11.32 13.39 -2.65
N ARG A 298 10.75 14.48 -2.13
CA ARG A 298 10.91 15.83 -2.66
C ARG A 298 11.39 16.77 -1.57
N LYS A 299 12.38 17.61 -1.85
CA LYS A 299 12.76 18.74 -0.99
C LYS A 299 11.85 19.90 -1.29
N GLU A 300 11.19 20.45 -0.27
CA GLU A 300 10.16 21.48 -0.42
C GLU A 300 10.72 22.88 -0.46
N SER A 301 11.84 23.14 0.22
CA SER A 301 12.52 24.43 0.25
C SER A 301 14.02 24.22 0.32
N PHE A 302 14.75 25.11 -0.37
CA PHE A 302 16.23 25.13 -0.28
C PHE A 302 16.71 25.73 1.05
N ASP A 303 15.99 26.70 1.59
CA ASP A 303 16.37 27.41 2.82
C ASP A 303 15.96 26.64 4.09
N LEU A 304 14.87 25.87 3.97
CA LEU A 304 14.36 25.02 5.06
C LEU A 304 14.56 23.55 4.68
N ASN A 305 15.08 22.77 5.60
CA ASN A 305 15.29 21.33 5.38
C ASN A 305 13.97 20.55 5.54
N ILE A 306 12.98 20.88 4.69
CA ILE A 306 11.65 20.24 4.66
C ILE A 306 11.58 19.28 3.48
N TYR A 307 11.13 18.07 3.74
CA TYR A 307 11.03 16.99 2.76
C TYR A 307 9.66 16.34 2.80
N SER A 308 9.04 16.16 1.64
CA SER A 308 7.83 15.34 1.49
C SER A 308 8.18 13.95 1.03
N ILE A 309 7.58 12.95 1.65
CA ILE A 309 7.75 11.53 1.33
C ILE A 309 6.40 10.91 1.05
N MET A 310 6.18 10.50 -0.19
CA MET A 310 4.97 9.83 -0.61
C MET A 310 5.27 8.44 -1.14
N GLY A 311 4.76 7.42 -0.46
CA GLY A 311 4.91 6.03 -0.87
C GLY A 311 3.68 5.52 -1.62
N GLY A 312 3.87 4.83 -2.74
CA GLY A 312 2.79 4.20 -3.49
C GLY A 312 2.50 2.76 -3.10
N LYS A 313 3.45 2.10 -2.44
CA LYS A 313 3.40 0.71 -1.97
C LYS A 313 4.19 0.56 -0.67
N ILE A 314 3.79 -0.37 0.18
CA ILE A 314 4.47 -0.60 1.46
C ILE A 314 5.93 -1.04 1.25
N THR A 315 6.18 -1.91 0.28
CA THR A 315 7.53 -2.38 -0.04
C THR A 315 8.46 -1.28 -0.52
N ASN A 316 7.92 -0.22 -1.16
CA ASN A 316 8.71 0.85 -1.76
C ASN A 316 9.39 1.78 -0.73
N VAL A 317 9.16 1.55 0.57
CA VAL A 317 9.89 2.26 1.63
C VAL A 317 11.41 2.16 1.49
N PHE A 318 11.92 1.06 0.97
CA PHE A 318 13.36 0.89 0.73
C PHE A 318 13.89 1.84 -0.35
N SER A 319 13.07 2.19 -1.35
CA SER A 319 13.42 3.21 -2.35
C SER A 319 13.47 4.63 -1.75
N MET A 320 12.77 4.88 -0.65
CA MET A 320 12.88 6.14 0.10
C MET A 320 14.31 6.35 0.61
N PHE A 321 14.91 5.33 1.20
CA PHE A 321 16.27 5.43 1.72
C PHE A 321 17.30 5.72 0.64
N ASP A 322 17.18 5.07 -0.54
CA ASP A 322 18.04 5.33 -1.68
C ASP A 322 17.92 6.79 -2.16
N GLN A 323 16.69 7.30 -2.24
CA GLN A 323 16.45 8.69 -2.68
C GLN A 323 16.97 9.70 -1.65
N LEU A 324 16.78 9.46 -0.36
CA LEU A 324 17.28 10.33 0.70
C LEU A 324 18.82 10.39 0.68
N LYS A 325 19.50 9.25 0.53
CA LYS A 325 20.96 9.20 0.42
C LYS A 325 21.49 10.02 -0.75
N ASN A 326 20.77 10.03 -1.88
CA ASN A 326 21.15 10.79 -3.06
C ASN A 326 20.92 12.30 -2.89
N LEU A 327 19.87 12.71 -2.17
CA LEU A 327 19.52 14.12 -1.96
C LEU A 327 20.44 14.81 -0.91
N GLU A 328 20.84 14.09 0.11
CA GLU A 328 21.47 14.68 1.31
C GLU A 328 22.90 14.19 1.60
N LYS A 329 23.48 13.32 0.80
CA LYS A 329 24.80 12.69 1.08
C LYS A 329 24.85 12.14 2.53
N PHE A 330 23.81 11.40 2.94
CA PHE A 330 23.73 10.73 4.24
C PHE A 330 24.77 9.63 4.41
#